data_6c217b146ddc75e933432ccdd3fac6a1
#
_entry.id   6c217b146ddc75e933432ccdd3fac6a1
#
_cell.length_a   1.000
_cell.length_b   1.000
_cell.length_c   1.000
_cell.angle_alpha   90.00
_cell.angle_beta   90.00
_cell.angle_gamma   90.00
#
_symmetry.space_group_name_H-M   'P 1'
#
loop_
_entity.id
_entity.type
_entity.pdbx_description
1 polymer ?
#
loop_
_entity_poly.entity_id
_entity_poly.type
_entity_poly.pdbx_seq_one_letter_code
_entity_poly.pdbx_strand_id
1 'polypeptide(L)'
;MVPGIFASGKVFIMAFLQIAFHSNVLGMASSLDAIVPQSQNGPLKVLWLLHGLSDDHTIWQRRTSIERYADGRNLAVFMPNGARSFYCDIPGGLRYATHMAEELPAIVRSMFNLSDRREDNFIAGLSMGGYGAFKLALRHPDRYAAAASFSGVLDIGSFYRMMERDKVADVLGDFGCRNPDGGPEDPRALLSKLVADGAEIPRLYQACGTEDFLYADNISFRDFARGLGADLTYEEGPGSHTWLFWDTYVQRAMNWMGL
;
A
#
# COMPACT_ATOMS: atom_id res chain seq x y z
N MET A 1 47.27 -3.11 -3.26
CA MET A 1 46.35 -3.31 -2.13
C MET A 1 46.31 -2.03 -1.34
N VAL A 2 45.21 -1.28 -1.37
CA VAL A 2 45.02 -0.07 -0.56
C VAL A 2 44.40 -0.52 0.76
N PRO A 3 45.08 -0.41 1.91
CA PRO A 3 44.52 -0.78 3.20
C PRO A 3 43.73 0.39 3.75
N GLY A 4 42.50 0.16 4.18
CA GLY A 4 41.85 0.97 5.24
C GLY A 4 40.78 1.95 4.79
N ILE A 5 39.74 1.52 4.07
CA ILE A 5 38.52 2.35 3.87
C ILE A 5 37.24 1.66 4.39
N PHE A 6 37.34 0.57 5.08
CA PHE A 6 36.15 0.01 5.77
C PHE A 6 36.31 0.22 7.27
N ALA A 7 35.94 1.43 7.73
CA ALA A 7 35.57 1.61 9.13
C ALA A 7 34.41 0.64 9.44
N SER A 8 34.41 0.02 10.61
CA SER A 8 33.57 -1.07 11.08
C SER A 8 32.07 -0.71 11.29
N GLY A 9 31.47 -0.06 10.33
CA GLY A 9 30.01 0.06 10.23
C GLY A 9 29.53 -1.02 9.25
N LYS A 10 28.59 -1.87 9.66
CA LYS A 10 27.90 -2.76 8.73
C LYS A 10 27.29 -1.89 7.63
N VAL A 11 27.88 -1.90 6.44
CA VAL A 11 27.26 -1.30 5.25
C VAL A 11 26.17 -2.27 4.84
N PHE A 12 24.91 -1.90 5.10
CA PHE A 12 23.77 -2.63 4.57
C PHE A 12 23.64 -2.23 3.11
N ILE A 13 24.01 -3.13 2.22
CA ILE A 13 23.90 -2.91 0.78
C ILE A 13 22.56 -3.50 0.35
N MET A 14 21.72 -2.66 -0.25
CA MET A 14 20.45 -3.10 -0.84
C MET A 14 20.66 -3.59 -2.27
N ALA A 15 19.86 -4.53 -2.70
CA ALA A 15 19.71 -4.93 -4.09
C ALA A 15 18.36 -4.42 -4.60
N PHE A 16 18.38 -3.74 -5.74
CA PHE A 16 17.19 -3.43 -6.51
C PHE A 16 16.96 -4.52 -7.56
N LEU A 17 15.77 -5.12 -7.59
CA LEU A 17 15.40 -6.20 -8.48
C LEU A 17 14.14 -5.84 -9.25
N GLN A 18 14.14 -6.12 -10.55
CA GLN A 18 12.97 -6.06 -11.41
C GLN A 18 12.54 -7.49 -11.73
N ILE A 19 11.33 -7.86 -11.34
CA ILE A 19 10.85 -9.23 -11.40
C ILE A 19 9.62 -9.28 -12.31
N ALA A 20 9.75 -10.01 -13.42
CA ALA A 20 8.64 -10.36 -14.30
C ALA A 20 8.25 -11.82 -14.03
N PHE A 21 6.97 -12.10 -13.96
CA PHE A 21 6.44 -13.44 -13.68
C PHE A 21 5.09 -13.65 -14.37
N HIS A 22 4.64 -14.90 -14.43
CA HIS A 22 3.28 -15.21 -14.88
C HIS A 22 2.34 -15.27 -13.67
N SER A 23 1.25 -14.54 -13.71
CA SER A 23 0.17 -14.64 -12.74
C SER A 23 -0.90 -15.61 -13.23
N ASN A 24 -1.16 -16.66 -12.48
CA ASN A 24 -2.25 -17.59 -12.77
C ASN A 24 -3.62 -16.96 -12.44
N VAL A 25 -3.67 -16.10 -11.42
CA VAL A 25 -4.89 -15.40 -11.01
C VAL A 25 -5.34 -14.39 -12.06
N LEU A 26 -4.39 -13.66 -12.66
CA LEU A 26 -4.67 -12.69 -13.74
C LEU A 26 -4.67 -13.34 -15.12
N GLY A 27 -4.10 -14.55 -15.27
CA GLY A 27 -3.99 -15.24 -16.57
C GLY A 27 -3.01 -14.55 -17.54
N MET A 28 -2.05 -13.76 -17.04
CA MET A 28 -1.11 -12.99 -17.86
C MET A 28 0.21 -12.73 -17.14
N ALA A 29 1.20 -12.21 -17.89
CA ALA A 29 2.42 -11.73 -17.30
C ALA A 29 2.16 -10.49 -16.41
N SER A 30 2.83 -10.43 -15.27
CA SER A 30 2.84 -9.30 -14.36
C SER A 30 4.27 -8.99 -13.92
N SER A 31 4.46 -7.89 -13.20
CA SER A 31 5.77 -7.43 -12.75
C SER A 31 5.70 -6.78 -11.38
N LEU A 32 6.82 -6.75 -10.71
CA LEU A 32 7.05 -5.98 -9.50
C LEU A 32 8.51 -5.53 -9.45
N ASP A 33 8.76 -4.41 -8.80
CA ASP A 33 10.09 -4.01 -8.36
C ASP A 33 10.26 -4.38 -6.88
N ALA A 34 11.49 -4.77 -6.51
CA ALA A 34 11.81 -5.12 -5.13
C ALA A 34 13.13 -4.48 -4.67
N ILE A 35 13.17 -4.07 -3.40
CA ILE A 35 14.38 -3.62 -2.71
C ILE A 35 14.60 -4.59 -1.57
N VAL A 36 15.74 -5.30 -1.58
CA VAL A 36 16.04 -6.38 -0.64
C VAL A 36 17.47 -6.27 -0.14
N PRO A 37 17.75 -6.45 1.17
CA PRO A 37 19.12 -6.49 1.67
C PRO A 37 19.92 -7.62 1.01
N GLN A 38 21.16 -7.33 0.56
CA GLN A 38 22.06 -8.36 -0.01
C GLN A 38 22.51 -9.37 1.04
N SER A 39 22.54 -8.98 2.31
CA SER A 39 22.83 -9.88 3.43
C SER A 39 21.64 -9.90 4.39
N GLN A 40 21.20 -11.10 4.74
CA GLN A 40 20.02 -11.29 5.59
C GLN A 40 20.44 -11.89 6.94
N ASN A 41 19.87 -11.35 8.02
CA ASN A 41 19.98 -11.91 9.37
C ASN A 41 18.63 -12.49 9.79
N GLY A 42 18.27 -13.65 9.25
CA GLY A 42 16.95 -14.26 9.45
C GLY A 42 15.90 -13.79 8.43
N PRO A 43 14.62 -14.11 8.65
CA PRO A 43 13.52 -13.67 7.79
C PRO A 43 13.39 -12.14 7.77
N LEU A 44 13.14 -11.59 6.58
CA LEU A 44 12.96 -10.14 6.40
C LEU A 44 11.54 -9.73 6.77
N LYS A 45 11.39 -8.55 7.37
CA LYS A 45 10.12 -7.83 7.40
C LYS A 45 9.71 -7.45 5.97
N VAL A 46 8.43 -7.23 5.75
CA VAL A 46 7.87 -6.94 4.41
C VAL A 46 7.07 -5.65 4.42
N LEU A 47 7.37 -4.76 3.49
CA LEU A 47 6.54 -3.61 3.16
C LEU A 47 6.03 -3.75 1.72
N TRP A 48 4.72 -3.87 1.55
CA TRP A 48 4.04 -3.74 0.27
C TRP A 48 3.76 -2.27 0.01
N LEU A 49 4.23 -1.74 -1.13
CA LEU A 49 4.13 -0.32 -1.45
C LEU A 49 3.37 -0.12 -2.77
N LEU A 50 2.10 0.29 -2.65
CA LEU A 50 1.13 0.32 -3.73
C LEU A 50 1.13 1.67 -4.46
N HIS A 51 1.10 1.64 -5.79
CA HIS A 51 1.10 2.83 -6.65
C HIS A 51 -0.30 3.42 -6.89
N GLY A 52 -0.36 4.63 -7.45
CA GLY A 52 -1.58 5.34 -7.81
C GLY A 52 -2.18 4.94 -9.17
N LEU A 53 -3.33 5.53 -9.54
CA LEU A 53 -4.15 5.13 -10.68
C LEU A 53 -3.43 5.19 -12.04
N SER A 54 -2.57 6.18 -12.25
CA SER A 54 -1.87 6.41 -13.52
C SER A 54 -0.42 5.90 -13.54
N ASP A 55 -0.03 5.18 -12.49
CA ASP A 55 1.32 4.74 -12.26
C ASP A 55 1.48 3.23 -12.51
N ASP A 56 2.70 2.72 -12.27
CA ASP A 56 3.05 1.31 -12.31
C ASP A 56 4.02 0.95 -11.17
N HIS A 57 4.50 -0.30 -11.15
CA HIS A 57 5.44 -0.81 -10.16
C HIS A 57 6.77 -0.05 -10.06
N THR A 58 7.16 0.72 -11.09
CA THR A 58 8.45 1.44 -11.12
C THR A 58 8.39 2.79 -10.43
N ILE A 59 7.20 3.31 -10.17
CA ILE A 59 7.04 4.73 -9.87
C ILE A 59 7.61 5.13 -8.50
N TRP A 60 7.45 4.30 -7.46
CA TRP A 60 7.98 4.58 -6.13
C TRP A 60 9.51 4.72 -6.15
N GLN A 61 10.20 3.83 -6.86
CA GLN A 61 11.65 3.89 -7.03
C GLN A 61 12.10 5.14 -7.80
N ARG A 62 11.33 5.56 -8.80
CA ARG A 62 11.66 6.70 -9.67
C ARG A 62 11.37 8.06 -9.03
N ARG A 63 10.46 8.13 -8.07
CA ARG A 63 9.94 9.39 -7.53
C ARG A 63 10.32 9.64 -6.07
N THR A 64 10.89 8.64 -5.40
CA THR A 64 11.26 8.73 -4.00
C THR A 64 12.67 8.22 -3.74
N SER A 65 13.15 8.38 -2.52
CA SER A 65 14.39 7.75 -2.07
C SER A 65 14.12 6.46 -1.29
N ILE A 66 13.13 5.66 -1.70
CA ILE A 66 12.66 4.48 -0.95
C ILE A 66 13.77 3.47 -0.66
N GLU A 67 14.73 3.26 -1.58
CA GLU A 67 15.88 2.40 -1.35
C GLU A 67 16.72 2.90 -0.17
N ARG A 68 17.00 4.20 -0.11
CA ARG A 68 17.73 4.81 1.00
C ARG A 68 16.92 4.76 2.32
N TYR A 69 15.59 4.83 2.25
CA TYR A 69 14.75 4.72 3.45
C TYR A 69 14.71 3.28 3.98
N ALA A 70 14.87 2.29 3.13
CA ALA A 70 14.95 0.88 3.51
C ALA A 70 16.36 0.46 3.98
N ASP A 71 17.40 1.25 3.65
CA ASP A 71 18.78 0.92 4.01
C ASP A 71 18.99 0.82 5.53
N GLY A 72 19.80 -0.14 5.95
CA GLY A 72 20.08 -0.41 7.36
C GLY A 72 18.97 -1.17 8.10
N ARG A 73 17.86 -1.49 7.44
CA ARG A 73 16.71 -2.19 8.02
C ARG A 73 16.67 -3.65 7.54
N ASN A 74 16.20 -4.56 8.39
CA ASN A 74 15.96 -5.96 7.98
C ASN A 74 14.62 -6.05 7.25
N LEU A 75 14.50 -5.35 6.13
CA LEU A 75 13.26 -5.06 5.42
C LEU A 75 13.40 -5.35 3.93
N ALA A 76 12.42 -6.06 3.37
CA ALA A 76 12.15 -6.12 1.93
C ALA A 76 10.99 -5.20 1.59
N VAL A 77 11.14 -4.37 0.54
CA VAL A 77 10.08 -3.53 0.00
C VAL A 77 9.68 -4.09 -1.36
N PHE A 78 8.40 -4.41 -1.53
CA PHE A 78 7.83 -4.89 -2.78
C PHE A 78 6.87 -3.86 -3.35
N MET A 79 7.09 -3.48 -4.59
CA MET A 79 6.31 -2.49 -5.34
C MET A 79 5.64 -3.20 -6.53
N PRO A 80 4.43 -3.77 -6.34
CA PRO A 80 3.75 -4.54 -7.38
C PRO A 80 3.06 -3.66 -8.41
N ASN A 81 2.88 -4.20 -9.62
CA ASN A 81 2.01 -3.60 -10.63
C ASN A 81 0.55 -3.96 -10.34
N GLY A 82 -0.23 -2.96 -9.94
CA GLY A 82 -1.67 -3.07 -9.71
C GLY A 82 -2.53 -2.61 -10.89
N ALA A 83 -1.92 -2.16 -11.99
CA ALA A 83 -2.60 -1.52 -13.10
C ALA A 83 -3.63 -0.46 -12.62
N ARG A 84 -4.73 -0.27 -13.33
CA ARG A 84 -5.83 0.64 -12.96
C ARG A 84 -6.97 -0.09 -12.22
N SER A 85 -6.64 -1.06 -11.39
CA SER A 85 -7.61 -2.02 -10.85
C SER A 85 -8.31 -1.58 -9.56
N PHE A 86 -7.90 -0.46 -8.96
CA PHE A 86 -8.25 -0.15 -7.56
C PHE A 86 -8.00 -1.33 -6.61
N TYR A 87 -7.07 -2.22 -7.00
CA TYR A 87 -6.77 -3.45 -6.25
C TYR A 87 -8.02 -4.28 -5.95
N CYS A 88 -9.04 -4.24 -6.85
CA CYS A 88 -10.31 -4.93 -6.73
C CYS A 88 -10.36 -6.20 -7.60
N ASP A 89 -11.26 -7.10 -7.25
CA ASP A 89 -11.67 -8.20 -8.13
C ASP A 89 -12.91 -7.77 -8.92
N ILE A 90 -12.77 -7.69 -10.24
CA ILE A 90 -13.87 -7.31 -11.13
C ILE A 90 -14.66 -8.57 -11.50
N PRO A 91 -15.97 -8.63 -11.24
CA PRO A 91 -16.79 -9.77 -11.64
C PRO A 91 -16.72 -10.02 -13.14
N GLY A 92 -16.24 -11.22 -13.54
CA GLY A 92 -16.01 -11.57 -14.94
C GLY A 92 -14.79 -10.92 -15.60
N GLY A 93 -13.98 -10.21 -14.81
CA GLY A 93 -12.75 -9.54 -15.24
C GLY A 93 -11.51 -9.99 -14.45
N LEU A 94 -10.54 -9.12 -14.36
CA LEU A 94 -9.28 -9.38 -13.66
C LEU A 94 -9.47 -9.35 -12.13
N ARG A 95 -8.75 -10.22 -11.42
CA ARG A 95 -8.87 -10.42 -9.96
C ARG A 95 -7.65 -9.88 -9.22
N TYR A 96 -7.49 -8.56 -9.22
CA TYR A 96 -6.32 -7.93 -8.61
C TYR A 96 -6.32 -8.00 -7.08
N ALA A 97 -7.46 -7.99 -6.39
CA ALA A 97 -7.50 -8.18 -4.95
C ALA A 97 -6.98 -9.57 -4.55
N THR A 98 -7.45 -10.62 -5.23
CA THR A 98 -6.96 -12.00 -5.03
C THR A 98 -5.47 -12.11 -5.38
N HIS A 99 -5.04 -11.52 -6.49
CA HIS A 99 -3.63 -11.51 -6.89
C HIS A 99 -2.76 -10.89 -5.80
N MET A 100 -3.10 -9.71 -5.31
CA MET A 100 -2.33 -8.97 -4.30
C MET A 100 -2.33 -9.64 -2.92
N ALA A 101 -3.47 -10.20 -2.51
CA ALA A 101 -3.60 -10.76 -1.17
C ALA A 101 -3.09 -12.20 -1.07
N GLU A 102 -3.21 -13.01 -2.13
CA GLU A 102 -2.96 -14.44 -2.06
C GLU A 102 -1.80 -14.89 -2.93
N GLU A 103 -1.84 -14.62 -4.23
CA GLU A 103 -0.86 -15.15 -5.17
C GLU A 103 0.50 -14.49 -5.04
N LEU A 104 0.54 -13.16 -5.03
CA LEU A 104 1.80 -12.41 -5.01
C LEU A 104 2.63 -12.66 -3.75
N PRO A 105 2.06 -12.70 -2.53
CA PRO A 105 2.81 -13.10 -1.33
C PRO A 105 3.38 -14.50 -1.42
N ALA A 106 2.67 -15.46 -2.03
CA ALA A 106 3.18 -16.82 -2.23
C ALA A 106 4.35 -16.85 -3.21
N ILE A 107 4.26 -16.11 -4.33
CA ILE A 107 5.33 -15.99 -5.32
C ILE A 107 6.60 -15.42 -4.69
N VAL A 108 6.53 -14.26 -3.99
CA VAL A 108 7.74 -13.64 -3.43
C VAL A 108 8.33 -14.44 -2.27
N ARG A 109 7.51 -15.13 -1.45
CA ARG A 109 8.00 -16.03 -0.41
C ARG A 109 8.71 -17.27 -0.96
N SER A 110 8.40 -17.71 -2.16
CA SER A 110 9.16 -18.78 -2.82
C SER A 110 10.53 -18.34 -3.29
N MET A 111 10.77 -17.03 -3.47
CA MET A 111 12.03 -16.46 -3.95
C MET A 111 12.90 -15.90 -2.82
N PHE A 112 12.30 -15.42 -1.74
CA PHE A 112 12.98 -14.71 -0.67
C PHE A 112 12.63 -15.27 0.71
N ASN A 113 13.59 -15.22 1.64
CA ASN A 113 13.36 -15.58 3.04
C ASN A 113 12.63 -14.44 3.77
N LEU A 114 11.31 -14.44 3.71
CA LEU A 114 10.44 -13.42 4.29
C LEU A 114 9.73 -13.95 5.54
N SER A 115 9.50 -13.07 6.51
CA SER A 115 8.68 -13.40 7.68
C SER A 115 7.20 -13.54 7.26
N ASP A 116 6.56 -14.60 7.76
CA ASP A 116 5.12 -14.83 7.63
C ASP A 116 4.31 -14.30 8.82
N ARG A 117 5.01 -13.80 9.86
CA ARG A 117 4.38 -13.25 11.05
C ARG A 117 3.67 -11.94 10.73
N ARG A 118 2.46 -11.77 11.26
CA ARG A 118 1.67 -10.54 11.11
C ARG A 118 2.48 -9.30 11.49
N GLU A 119 3.22 -9.35 12.60
CA GLU A 119 4.00 -8.24 13.17
C GLU A 119 5.11 -7.73 12.26
N ASP A 120 5.51 -8.52 11.28
CA ASP A 120 6.58 -8.23 10.34
C ASP A 120 6.07 -7.85 8.94
N ASN A 121 4.74 -7.78 8.74
CA ASN A 121 4.13 -7.49 7.45
C ASN A 121 3.36 -6.17 7.49
N PHE A 122 3.65 -5.29 6.53
CA PHE A 122 3.14 -3.92 6.44
C PHE A 122 2.69 -3.63 5.01
N ILE A 123 1.73 -2.72 4.86
CA ILE A 123 1.26 -2.27 3.56
C ILE A 123 1.07 -0.76 3.55
N ALA A 124 1.46 -0.10 2.47
CA ALA A 124 1.30 1.33 2.30
C ALA A 124 1.01 1.67 0.84
N GLY A 125 0.47 2.85 0.59
CA GLY A 125 0.27 3.31 -0.79
C GLY A 125 -0.26 4.73 -0.88
N LEU A 126 -0.27 5.27 -2.10
CA LEU A 126 -0.78 6.60 -2.39
C LEU A 126 -2.04 6.54 -3.26
N SER A 127 -2.96 7.50 -3.08
CA SER A 127 -4.15 7.65 -3.92
C SER A 127 -4.94 6.34 -4.06
N MET A 128 -5.08 5.77 -5.27
CA MET A 128 -5.61 4.42 -5.49
C MET A 128 -4.88 3.38 -4.62
N GLY A 129 -3.55 3.47 -4.50
CA GLY A 129 -2.75 2.58 -3.65
C GLY A 129 -3.00 2.78 -2.16
N GLY A 130 -3.31 4.00 -1.72
CA GLY A 130 -3.71 4.31 -0.34
C GLY A 130 -5.04 3.66 0.03
N TYR A 131 -6.00 3.71 -0.90
CA TYR A 131 -7.24 2.95 -0.80
C TYR A 131 -6.95 1.43 -0.75
N GLY A 132 -6.16 0.93 -1.70
CA GLY A 132 -5.78 -0.48 -1.77
C GLY A 132 -5.12 -0.98 -0.49
N ALA A 133 -4.21 -0.19 0.10
CA ALA A 133 -3.51 -0.52 1.34
C ALA A 133 -4.47 -0.69 2.51
N PHE A 134 -5.38 0.27 2.73
CA PHE A 134 -6.36 0.18 3.81
C PHE A 134 -7.35 -0.96 3.57
N LYS A 135 -7.87 -1.07 2.34
CA LYS A 135 -8.81 -2.13 1.99
C LYS A 135 -8.21 -3.53 2.21
N LEU A 136 -7.01 -3.79 1.70
CA LEU A 136 -6.37 -5.10 1.84
C LEU A 136 -6.03 -5.42 3.29
N ALA A 137 -5.54 -4.44 4.06
CA ALA A 137 -5.24 -4.62 5.47
C ALA A 137 -6.50 -4.88 6.31
N LEU A 138 -7.58 -4.16 6.07
CA LEU A 138 -8.86 -4.34 6.78
C LEU A 138 -9.58 -5.64 6.36
N ARG A 139 -9.34 -6.11 5.14
CA ARG A 139 -9.89 -7.39 4.66
C ARG A 139 -9.14 -8.60 5.19
N HIS A 140 -7.85 -8.45 5.46
CA HIS A 140 -6.94 -9.48 5.95
C HIS A 140 -6.20 -9.01 7.22
N PRO A 141 -6.92 -8.70 8.31
CA PRO A 141 -6.34 -8.11 9.51
C PRO A 141 -5.35 -9.04 10.23
N ASP A 142 -5.44 -10.33 9.96
CA ASP A 142 -4.53 -11.38 10.43
C ASP A 142 -3.15 -11.36 9.75
N ARG A 143 -3.00 -10.60 8.65
CA ARG A 143 -1.78 -10.60 7.83
C ARG A 143 -0.92 -9.35 8.00
N TYR A 144 -1.49 -8.24 8.46
CA TYR A 144 -0.79 -6.95 8.52
C TYR A 144 -0.78 -6.37 9.93
N ALA A 145 0.40 -5.97 10.41
CA ALA A 145 0.55 -5.24 11.66
C ALA A 145 0.07 -3.79 11.54
N ALA A 146 0.34 -3.17 10.39
CA ALA A 146 -0.05 -1.79 10.12
C ALA A 146 -0.24 -1.53 8.63
N ALA A 147 -1.07 -0.53 8.34
CA ALA A 147 -1.31 0.00 7.01
C ALA A 147 -1.15 1.52 6.97
N ALA A 148 -0.62 2.07 5.86
CA ALA A 148 -0.50 3.50 5.64
C ALA A 148 -1.16 3.93 4.32
N SER A 149 -1.88 5.06 4.37
CA SER A 149 -2.55 5.66 3.23
C SER A 149 -2.12 7.11 3.06
N PHE A 150 -1.59 7.44 1.88
CA PHE A 150 -1.19 8.81 1.53
C PHE A 150 -2.15 9.35 0.48
N SER A 151 -2.90 10.40 0.81
CA SER A 151 -3.93 10.97 -0.09
C SER A 151 -4.86 9.88 -0.66
N GLY A 152 -5.27 8.91 0.16
CA GLY A 152 -6.04 7.76 -0.30
C GLY A 152 -7.47 8.10 -0.68
N VAL A 153 -8.04 7.32 -1.62
CA VAL A 153 -9.47 7.38 -1.98
C VAL A 153 -10.28 6.61 -0.93
N LEU A 154 -10.37 7.16 0.30
CA LEU A 154 -10.90 6.43 1.46
C LEU A 154 -12.43 6.57 1.64
N ASP A 155 -13.05 7.58 1.02
CA ASP A 155 -14.49 7.64 0.82
C ASP A 155 -14.82 7.20 -0.61
N ILE A 156 -14.75 5.89 -0.82
CA ILE A 156 -14.87 5.31 -2.16
C ILE A 156 -16.23 5.56 -2.78
N GLY A 157 -17.28 5.63 -1.96
CA GLY A 157 -18.64 5.95 -2.44
C GLY A 157 -18.76 7.38 -2.93
N SER A 158 -18.17 8.36 -2.21
CA SER A 158 -18.10 9.76 -2.63
C SER A 158 -17.31 9.90 -3.93
N PHE A 159 -16.14 9.26 -3.99
CA PHE A 159 -15.30 9.25 -5.18
C PHE A 159 -16.05 8.65 -6.40
N TYR A 160 -16.72 7.52 -6.24
CA TYR A 160 -17.48 6.89 -7.32
C TYR A 160 -18.58 7.84 -7.85
N ARG A 161 -19.36 8.45 -6.96
CA ARG A 161 -20.40 9.43 -7.36
C ARG A 161 -19.82 10.66 -8.06
N MET A 162 -18.64 11.12 -7.65
CA MET A 162 -17.92 12.21 -8.33
C MET A 162 -17.54 11.81 -9.77
N MET A 163 -16.97 10.62 -9.97
CA MET A 163 -16.59 10.10 -11.29
C MET A 163 -17.82 9.89 -12.18
N GLU A 164 -18.93 9.41 -11.60
CA GLU A 164 -20.20 9.24 -12.33
C GLU A 164 -20.78 10.59 -12.79
N ARG A 165 -20.81 11.59 -11.88
CA ARG A 165 -21.26 12.96 -12.22
C ARG A 165 -20.40 13.58 -13.32
N ASP A 166 -19.10 13.41 -13.25
CA ASP A 166 -18.14 14.00 -14.17
C ASP A 166 -17.94 13.13 -15.43
N LYS A 167 -18.70 12.03 -15.56
CA LYS A 167 -18.75 11.08 -16.70
C LYS A 167 -17.38 10.49 -17.05
N VAL A 168 -16.57 10.17 -16.05
CA VAL A 168 -15.27 9.55 -16.22
C VAL A 168 -15.45 8.03 -16.37
N ALA A 169 -15.95 7.61 -17.52
CA ALA A 169 -16.40 6.24 -17.79
C ALA A 169 -15.30 5.18 -17.63
N ASP A 170 -14.06 5.51 -17.93
CA ASP A 170 -12.93 4.61 -17.79
C ASP A 170 -12.62 4.29 -16.31
N VAL A 171 -12.73 5.29 -15.41
CA VAL A 171 -12.57 5.07 -13.96
C VAL A 171 -13.72 4.24 -13.39
N LEU A 172 -14.97 4.48 -13.85
CA LEU A 172 -16.11 3.66 -13.45
C LEU A 172 -15.94 2.20 -13.89
N GLY A 173 -15.32 1.98 -15.05
CA GLY A 173 -14.97 0.65 -15.56
C GLY A 173 -13.99 -0.08 -14.68
N ASP A 174 -13.06 0.63 -14.02
CA ASP A 174 -12.08 0.07 -13.09
C ASP A 174 -12.74 -0.57 -11.84
N PHE A 175 -14.00 -0.20 -11.52
CA PHE A 175 -14.85 -0.82 -10.49
C PHE A 175 -15.88 -1.80 -11.07
N GLY A 176 -15.78 -2.19 -12.34
CA GLY A 176 -16.79 -2.99 -13.02
C GLY A 176 -18.17 -2.29 -13.11
N CYS A 177 -18.18 -0.96 -13.20
CA CYS A 177 -19.36 -0.10 -13.24
C CYS A 177 -20.33 -0.33 -12.07
N ARG A 178 -19.82 -0.65 -10.89
CA ARG A 178 -20.61 -0.84 -9.68
C ARG A 178 -20.13 0.08 -8.57
N ASN A 179 -21.05 0.82 -7.97
CA ASN A 179 -20.71 1.63 -6.79
C ASN A 179 -20.26 0.71 -5.63
N PRO A 180 -19.04 0.85 -5.13
CA PRO A 180 -18.50 0.02 -4.04
C PRO A 180 -18.99 0.41 -2.65
N ASP A 181 -19.75 1.52 -2.51
CA ASP A 181 -20.22 2.09 -1.25
C ASP A 181 -20.96 1.05 -0.39
N GLY A 182 -20.55 0.91 0.87
CA GLY A 182 -21.14 -0.03 1.84
C GLY A 182 -20.84 -1.51 1.55
N GLY A 183 -20.11 -1.82 0.49
CA GLY A 183 -19.78 -3.17 0.06
C GLY A 183 -18.44 -3.68 0.59
N PRO A 184 -18.03 -4.89 0.16
CA PRO A 184 -16.77 -5.51 0.60
C PRO A 184 -15.52 -4.79 0.08
N GLU A 185 -15.68 -3.84 -0.81
CA GLU A 185 -14.61 -3.02 -1.37
C GLU A 185 -14.52 -1.64 -0.66
N ASP A 186 -15.43 -1.34 0.29
CA ASP A 186 -15.46 -0.07 1.02
C ASP A 186 -14.66 -0.17 2.33
N PRO A 187 -13.55 0.60 2.48
CA PRO A 187 -12.77 0.62 3.73
C PRO A 187 -13.59 0.98 4.97
N ARG A 188 -14.63 1.82 4.84
CA ARG A 188 -15.52 2.16 5.96
C ARG A 188 -16.37 0.99 6.40
N ALA A 189 -16.96 0.26 5.45
CA ALA A 189 -17.75 -0.93 5.74
C ALA A 189 -16.89 -2.03 6.36
N LEU A 190 -15.67 -2.24 5.85
CA LEU A 190 -14.70 -3.19 6.41
C LEU A 190 -14.30 -2.82 7.83
N LEU A 191 -13.96 -1.56 8.09
CA LEU A 191 -13.58 -1.09 9.43
C LEU A 191 -14.75 -1.22 10.42
N SER A 192 -15.96 -0.81 10.01
CA SER A 192 -17.16 -0.98 10.84
C SER A 192 -17.41 -2.42 11.23
N LYS A 193 -17.25 -3.33 10.27
CA LYS A 193 -17.41 -4.77 10.51
C LYS A 193 -16.38 -5.28 11.52
N LEU A 194 -15.11 -4.96 11.36
CA LEU A 194 -14.04 -5.41 12.27
C LEU A 194 -14.28 -4.89 13.71
N VAL A 195 -14.68 -3.63 13.86
CA VAL A 195 -15.04 -3.07 15.18
C VAL A 195 -16.23 -3.80 15.78
N ALA A 196 -17.28 -4.05 15.01
CA ALA A 196 -18.47 -4.75 15.48
C ALA A 196 -18.19 -6.21 15.89
N ASP A 197 -17.29 -6.88 15.17
CA ASP A 197 -16.87 -8.25 15.44
C ASP A 197 -15.86 -8.34 16.62
N GLY A 198 -15.34 -7.21 17.14
CA GLY A 198 -14.28 -7.16 18.15
C GLY A 198 -12.96 -7.76 17.65
N ALA A 199 -12.72 -7.71 16.34
CA ALA A 199 -11.53 -8.27 15.72
C ALA A 199 -10.29 -7.38 15.98
N GLU A 200 -9.11 -7.98 15.95
CA GLU A 200 -7.86 -7.22 15.99
C GLU A 200 -7.68 -6.44 14.68
N ILE A 201 -7.61 -5.11 14.78
CA ILE A 201 -7.49 -4.22 13.64
C ILE A 201 -6.01 -3.86 13.46
N PRO A 202 -5.46 -3.87 12.22
CA PRO A 202 -4.13 -3.32 11.96
C PRO A 202 -4.06 -1.85 12.39
N ARG A 203 -2.91 -1.41 12.92
CA ARG A 203 -2.72 0.02 13.17
C ARG A 203 -2.80 0.79 11.86
N LEU A 204 -3.49 1.91 11.84
CA LEU A 204 -3.73 2.71 10.66
C LEU A 204 -2.97 4.05 10.72
N TYR A 205 -2.24 4.37 9.65
CA TYR A 205 -1.61 5.67 9.45
C TYR A 205 -2.18 6.33 8.20
N GLN A 206 -2.67 7.54 8.33
CA GLN A 206 -3.25 8.29 7.23
C GLN A 206 -2.58 9.65 7.13
N ALA A 207 -2.19 10.05 5.92
CA ALA A 207 -1.68 11.40 5.66
C ALA A 207 -2.30 11.99 4.39
N CYS A 208 -2.64 13.30 4.44
CA CYS A 208 -3.16 14.03 3.29
C CYS A 208 -2.69 15.47 3.29
N GLY A 209 -2.33 16.00 2.12
CA GLY A 209 -2.00 17.41 1.94
C GLY A 209 -3.24 18.29 2.06
N THR A 210 -3.08 19.47 2.65
CA THR A 210 -4.20 20.41 2.89
C THR A 210 -4.76 21.03 1.60
N GLU A 211 -3.98 21.01 0.53
CA GLU A 211 -4.37 21.46 -0.82
C GLU A 211 -4.71 20.29 -1.77
N ASP A 212 -4.81 19.07 -1.24
CA ASP A 212 -5.16 17.88 -2.02
C ASP A 212 -6.66 17.86 -2.33
N PHE A 213 -7.04 17.51 -3.56
CA PHE A 213 -8.44 17.43 -3.96
C PHE A 213 -9.21 16.33 -3.22
N LEU A 214 -8.52 15.34 -2.61
CA LEU A 214 -9.08 14.31 -1.74
C LEU A 214 -9.05 14.69 -0.25
N TYR A 215 -8.65 15.92 0.10
CA TYR A 215 -8.50 16.31 1.49
C TYR A 215 -9.79 16.15 2.29
N ALA A 216 -10.92 16.63 1.74
CA ALA A 216 -12.22 16.52 2.43
C ALA A 216 -12.62 15.04 2.68
N ASP A 217 -12.40 14.16 1.71
CA ASP A 217 -12.69 12.72 1.83
C ASP A 217 -11.76 12.05 2.88
N ASN A 218 -10.50 12.50 2.97
CA ASN A 218 -9.56 12.02 3.97
C ASN A 218 -9.94 12.47 5.38
N ILE A 219 -10.37 13.72 5.55
CA ILE A 219 -10.93 14.22 6.83
C ILE A 219 -12.16 13.42 7.24
N SER A 220 -13.06 13.19 6.30
CA SER A 220 -14.29 12.42 6.53
C SER A 220 -13.99 10.98 6.98
N PHE A 221 -13.00 10.31 6.38
CA PHE A 221 -12.58 8.98 6.83
C PHE A 221 -11.91 9.00 8.21
N ARG A 222 -11.03 9.97 8.46
CA ARG A 222 -10.39 10.18 9.77
C ARG A 222 -11.42 10.27 10.89
N ASP A 223 -12.41 11.14 10.70
CA ASP A 223 -13.42 11.40 11.73
C ASP A 223 -14.33 10.19 11.94
N PHE A 224 -14.66 9.49 10.86
CA PHE A 224 -15.37 8.22 10.90
C PHE A 224 -14.60 7.14 11.68
N ALA A 225 -13.33 6.92 11.36
CA ALA A 225 -12.51 5.90 12.03
C ALA A 225 -12.31 6.19 13.53
N ARG A 226 -12.09 7.48 13.87
CA ARG A 226 -12.00 7.93 15.27
C ARG A 226 -13.33 7.76 16.01
N GLY A 227 -14.44 8.02 15.34
CA GLY A 227 -15.78 7.79 15.89
C GLY A 227 -16.07 6.33 16.23
N LEU A 228 -15.42 5.40 15.55
CA LEU A 228 -15.46 3.97 15.85
C LEU A 228 -14.43 3.52 16.91
N GLY A 229 -13.54 4.42 17.38
CA GLY A 229 -12.48 4.09 18.32
C GLY A 229 -11.30 3.32 17.69
N ALA A 230 -11.15 3.36 16.37
CA ALA A 230 -10.03 2.72 15.69
C ALA A 230 -8.70 3.43 15.99
N ASP A 231 -7.61 2.64 16.11
CA ASP A 231 -6.25 3.18 16.27
C ASP A 231 -5.76 3.79 14.94
N LEU A 232 -6.10 5.06 14.72
CA LEU A 232 -5.74 5.83 13.54
C LEU A 232 -4.83 7.01 13.90
N THR A 233 -3.58 6.94 13.47
CA THR A 233 -2.66 8.08 13.43
C THR A 233 -2.94 8.89 12.16
N TYR A 234 -3.22 10.18 12.31
CA TYR A 234 -3.46 11.09 11.19
C TYR A 234 -2.47 12.24 11.18
N GLU A 235 -1.85 12.48 10.04
CA GLU A 235 -0.99 13.63 9.78
C GLU A 235 -1.49 14.41 8.57
N GLU A 236 -1.32 15.72 8.61
CA GLU A 236 -1.56 16.62 7.49
C GLU A 236 -0.49 17.70 7.43
N GLY A 237 -0.39 18.36 6.31
CA GLY A 237 0.53 19.49 6.12
C GLY A 237 0.34 20.13 4.76
N PRO A 238 1.00 21.27 4.50
CA PRO A 238 0.99 21.92 3.20
C PRO A 238 1.40 20.94 2.10
N GLY A 239 0.65 20.90 1.02
CA GLY A 239 0.90 20.05 -0.14
C GLY A 239 -0.38 19.59 -0.81
N SER A 240 -0.27 19.27 -2.08
CA SER A 240 -1.35 18.78 -2.93
C SER A 240 -1.11 17.31 -3.30
N HIS A 241 -1.87 16.79 -4.25
CA HIS A 241 -1.78 15.40 -4.74
C HIS A 241 -0.49 15.15 -5.54
N THR A 242 0.67 15.18 -4.87
CA THR A 242 1.99 15.17 -5.52
C THR A 242 3.02 14.28 -4.85
N TRP A 243 3.99 13.85 -5.63
CA TRP A 243 5.10 13.02 -5.18
C TRP A 243 5.96 13.68 -4.10
N LEU A 244 6.06 15.01 -4.07
CA LEU A 244 6.80 15.72 -3.01
C LEU A 244 6.18 15.47 -1.63
N PHE A 245 4.85 15.46 -1.56
CA PHE A 245 4.14 15.12 -0.33
C PHE A 245 4.36 13.64 0.03
N TRP A 246 4.16 12.74 -0.91
CA TRP A 246 4.23 11.29 -0.66
C TRP A 246 5.63 10.81 -0.32
N ASP A 247 6.69 11.35 -0.92
CA ASP A 247 8.08 11.04 -0.56
C ASP A 247 8.40 11.40 0.90
N THR A 248 7.86 12.52 1.38
CA THR A 248 8.00 12.94 2.78
C THR A 248 7.25 12.00 3.72
N TYR A 249 6.00 11.68 3.39
CA TYR A 249 5.12 10.95 4.31
C TYR A 249 5.35 9.44 4.30
N VAL A 250 5.85 8.84 3.23
CA VAL A 250 6.26 7.42 3.25
C VAL A 250 7.38 7.18 4.25
N GLN A 251 8.35 8.09 4.35
CA GLN A 251 9.43 8.00 5.34
C GLN A 251 8.90 8.09 6.77
N ARG A 252 7.95 9.01 7.04
CA ARG A 252 7.31 9.15 8.35
C ARG A 252 6.52 7.90 8.71
N ALA A 253 5.75 7.36 7.77
CA ALA A 253 4.98 6.13 7.97
C ALA A 253 5.88 4.93 8.26
N MET A 254 7.00 4.76 7.54
CA MET A 254 7.98 3.70 7.81
C MET A 254 8.54 3.80 9.24
N ASN A 255 8.88 5.00 9.69
CA ASN A 255 9.36 5.22 11.07
C ASN A 255 8.25 4.93 12.09
N TRP A 256 7.01 5.35 11.84
CA TRP A 256 5.85 5.06 12.69
C TRP A 256 5.54 3.56 12.76
N MET A 257 5.74 2.81 11.67
CA MET A 257 5.62 1.34 11.64
C MET A 257 6.73 0.64 12.44
N GLY A 258 7.83 1.32 12.75
CA GLY A 258 9.01 0.71 13.38
C GLY A 258 9.90 -0.02 12.39
N LEU A 259 9.87 0.46 11.17
CA LEU A 259 10.69 0.01 10.05
C LEU A 259 11.93 0.90 9.89
#